data_7d0b666fc97b6fc4ddcc9fe1f11f64f4
#
_entry.id   7d0b666fc97b6fc4ddcc9fe1f11f64f4
#
_cell.length_a   1.000
_cell.length_b   1.000
_cell.length_c   1.000
_cell.angle_alpha   90.00
_cell.angle_beta   90.00
_cell.angle_gamma   90.00
#
_symmetry.space_group_name_H-M   'P 1'
#
loop_
_entity.id
_entity.type
_entity.pdbx_description
1 polymer ?
#
loop_
_entity_poly.entity_id
_entity_poly.type
_entity_poly.pdbx_seq_one_letter_code
_entity_poly.pdbx_strand_id
1 'polypeptide(L)'
;MKGWNALAGMVLVMSLGGVSAAVDAAECPKGKIKIYTSWPLQGAMLPEGTGMKNGVELALIQNNNEAAGYCLEMINLDDASPQTGKWDGAVEAENANKAVADPDAMVYIGTYNSGAAKVSMAITQRARMAQVTSANTYPGLTKKQGAAPGEPEIYRPLKIVSYFRIPPADDIQGTVGANWAKKLGHRKVYILNDQELYGKGIADVFETEAKKLGLEVLGNEGIDYKQPDQKPILTKIRASGADLIYMGAVVETGAQTIIRQMKDLGMVAPKVSFMGPDGLFEQELLKAATCDAAISVNMRITFASKPFEQMTGKGAEIYKLYKDRYKLEPTSYALYSWEAGQVVIEGIKRADAKDREKIRAAIAATKDFDGLNGKWSFDANGDTTMDVMSGFKAVKADTPIGCKFEFAEILK
;
A
#
# COMPACT_ATOMS: atom_id res chain seq x y z
N MET A 1 34.64 83.59 -10.00
CA MET A 1 33.44 83.46 -10.85
C MET A 1 32.75 82.14 -10.58
N LYS A 2 31.51 82.30 -10.11
CA LYS A 2 30.44 81.27 -10.00
C LYS A 2 30.77 79.95 -9.28
N GLY A 3 30.40 79.94 -8.00
CA GLY A 3 30.22 78.76 -7.18
C GLY A 3 28.96 77.98 -7.52
N TRP A 4 29.00 76.71 -7.19
CA TRP A 4 27.80 75.84 -7.14
C TRP A 4 27.77 75.09 -5.83
N ASN A 5 26.76 75.41 -5.03
CA ASN A 5 26.45 74.79 -3.78
C ASN A 5 25.78 73.39 -4.11
N ALA A 6 26.30 72.31 -3.59
CA ALA A 6 25.67 71.03 -3.56
C ALA A 6 24.96 70.84 -2.20
N LEU A 7 23.61 70.84 -2.21
CA LEU A 7 22.80 70.33 -1.07
C LEU A 7 22.92 68.86 -0.95
N ALA A 8 23.43 68.36 0.15
CA ALA A 8 23.36 66.94 0.52
C ALA A 8 21.97 66.62 1.12
N GLY A 9 21.15 65.91 0.40
CA GLY A 9 19.90 65.36 0.91
C GLY A 9 20.20 64.08 1.66
N MET A 10 19.93 64.10 2.95
CA MET A 10 20.04 62.93 3.83
C MET A 10 18.77 62.06 3.67
N VAL A 11 18.88 60.91 2.97
CA VAL A 11 17.80 59.94 2.87
C VAL A 11 17.86 59.05 4.10
N LEU A 12 16.86 59.18 4.96
CA LEU A 12 16.64 58.29 6.13
C LEU A 12 16.01 57.01 5.65
N VAL A 13 16.79 55.92 5.51
CA VAL A 13 16.30 54.59 5.25
C VAL A 13 15.77 54.00 6.57
N MET A 14 14.44 54.01 6.77
CA MET A 14 13.80 53.22 7.81
C MET A 14 13.86 51.75 7.42
N SER A 15 14.74 50.98 8.04
CA SER A 15 14.73 49.52 8.00
C SER A 15 13.54 49.03 8.82
N LEU A 16 12.47 48.60 8.13
CA LEU A 16 11.43 47.75 8.72
C LEU A 16 12.07 46.42 9.07
N GLY A 17 12.51 46.31 10.31
CA GLY A 17 12.88 45.00 10.88
C GLY A 17 11.63 44.09 10.92
N GLY A 18 11.50 43.21 9.93
CA GLY A 18 10.56 42.11 10.02
C GLY A 18 10.97 41.20 11.18
N VAL A 19 10.19 41.25 12.26
CA VAL A 19 10.25 40.25 13.32
C VAL A 19 9.72 38.96 12.67
N SER A 20 10.64 38.12 12.19
CA SER A 20 10.32 36.71 11.95
C SER A 20 10.02 36.15 13.34
N ALA A 21 8.73 35.95 13.63
CA ALA A 21 8.33 35.12 14.74
C ALA A 21 8.90 33.71 14.43
N ALA A 22 10.01 33.37 15.07
CA ALA A 22 10.42 31.98 15.19
C ALA A 22 9.23 31.30 15.88
N VAL A 23 8.59 30.39 15.16
CA VAL A 23 7.66 29.44 15.77
C VAL A 23 8.52 28.65 16.75
N ASP A 24 8.37 28.92 18.05
CA ASP A 24 9.00 28.13 19.09
C ASP A 24 8.72 26.67 18.78
N ALA A 25 9.78 25.91 18.56
CA ALA A 25 9.67 24.44 18.45
C ALA A 25 9.04 23.97 19.77
N ALA A 26 7.88 23.35 19.70
CA ALA A 26 7.19 22.80 20.85
C ALA A 26 8.20 22.05 21.71
N GLU A 27 8.41 22.49 22.95
CA GLU A 27 9.27 21.78 23.88
C GLU A 27 8.67 20.40 24.11
N CYS A 28 9.32 19.35 23.62
CA CYS A 28 8.94 17.96 23.87
C CYS A 28 9.57 17.52 25.19
N PRO A 29 8.87 17.61 26.31
CA PRO A 29 9.44 17.43 27.65
C PRO A 29 10.02 16.03 27.88
N LYS A 30 9.57 15.03 27.11
CA LYS A 30 10.06 13.64 27.18
C LYS A 30 11.06 13.30 26.08
N GLY A 31 11.44 14.28 25.22
CA GLY A 31 12.36 14.07 24.12
C GLY A 31 11.68 13.60 22.82
N LYS A 32 12.41 12.88 21.99
CA LYS A 32 12.02 12.53 20.62
C LYS A 32 11.78 11.01 20.47
N ILE A 33 10.80 10.64 19.66
CA ILE A 33 10.58 9.31 19.11
C ILE A 33 10.64 9.42 17.58
N LYS A 34 11.42 8.55 16.94
CA LYS A 34 11.47 8.41 15.49
C LYS A 34 10.61 7.24 15.04
N ILE A 35 9.85 7.46 13.96
CA ILE A 35 9.05 6.49 13.25
C ILE A 35 9.69 6.32 11.88
N TYR A 36 10.27 5.16 11.62
CA TYR A 36 10.86 4.84 10.34
C TYR A 36 9.79 4.33 9.39
N THR A 37 9.86 4.75 8.13
CA THR A 37 8.98 4.25 7.07
C THR A 37 9.80 3.77 5.89
N SER A 38 9.35 2.72 5.18
CA SER A 38 10.05 2.16 4.02
C SER A 38 9.06 1.65 2.97
N TRP A 39 9.19 2.15 1.75
CA TRP A 39 8.40 1.78 0.57
C TRP A 39 9.09 2.22 -0.71
N PRO A 40 8.68 1.68 -1.90
CA PRO A 40 9.32 2.06 -3.15
C PRO A 40 9.00 3.51 -3.52
N LEU A 41 10.04 4.33 -3.65
CA LEU A 41 9.96 5.75 -4.00
C LEU A 41 10.57 6.02 -5.38
N GLN A 42 10.63 5.01 -6.24
CA GLN A 42 11.14 5.11 -7.60
C GLN A 42 10.26 4.32 -8.58
N GLY A 43 10.52 4.48 -9.89
CA GLY A 43 9.86 3.71 -10.94
C GLY A 43 8.34 3.90 -10.97
N ALA A 44 7.63 2.84 -11.34
CA ALA A 44 6.18 2.84 -11.47
C ALA A 44 5.44 3.01 -10.12
N MET A 45 6.11 2.68 -9.01
CA MET A 45 5.53 2.75 -7.67
C MET A 45 5.78 4.08 -6.94
N LEU A 46 6.51 5.02 -7.56
CA LEU A 46 6.74 6.34 -6.98
C LEU A 46 5.44 7.06 -6.53
N PRO A 47 4.36 7.08 -7.33
CA PRO A 47 3.11 7.71 -6.89
C PRO A 47 2.52 7.04 -5.65
N GLU A 48 2.49 5.70 -5.60
CA GLU A 48 1.97 4.94 -4.45
C GLU A 48 2.82 5.15 -3.20
N GLY A 49 4.15 4.97 -3.29
CA GLY A 49 5.05 5.20 -2.16
C GLY A 49 4.98 6.65 -1.64
N THR A 50 4.81 7.63 -2.53
CA THR A 50 4.56 9.03 -2.15
C THR A 50 3.22 9.20 -1.45
N GLY A 51 2.17 8.54 -1.94
CA GLY A 51 0.85 8.52 -1.32
C GLY A 51 0.87 7.95 0.08
N MET A 52 1.57 6.83 0.27
CA MET A 52 1.74 6.19 1.58
C MET A 52 2.52 7.07 2.56
N LYS A 53 3.63 7.67 2.11
CA LYS A 53 4.36 8.69 2.88
C LYS A 53 3.44 9.81 3.34
N ASN A 54 2.68 10.38 2.43
CA ASN A 54 1.75 11.47 2.71
C ASN A 54 0.67 11.07 3.72
N GLY A 55 0.20 9.81 3.66
CA GLY A 55 -0.75 9.29 4.65
C GLY A 55 -0.20 9.31 6.06
N VAL A 56 0.99 8.76 6.28
CA VAL A 56 1.64 8.81 7.62
C VAL A 56 1.92 10.25 8.05
N GLU A 57 2.42 11.09 7.14
CA GLU A 57 2.67 12.51 7.42
C GLU A 57 1.38 13.22 7.87
N LEU A 58 0.25 12.97 7.21
CA LEU A 58 -1.04 13.54 7.59
C LEU A 58 -1.43 13.14 9.02
N ALA A 59 -1.23 11.87 9.40
CA ALA A 59 -1.50 11.40 10.77
C ALA A 59 -0.65 12.14 11.81
N LEU A 60 0.64 12.32 11.53
CA LEU A 60 1.55 13.05 12.42
C LEU A 60 1.14 14.52 12.59
N ILE A 61 0.82 15.19 11.49
CA ILE A 61 0.41 16.60 11.49
C ILE A 61 -0.89 16.80 12.27
N GLN A 62 -1.87 15.92 12.10
CA GLN A 62 -3.13 15.98 12.86
C GLN A 62 -2.92 15.83 14.38
N ASN A 63 -1.81 15.25 14.81
CA ASN A 63 -1.41 15.14 16.20
C ASN A 63 -0.29 16.14 16.57
N ASN A 64 -0.11 17.23 15.80
CA ASN A 64 0.91 18.25 16.02
C ASN A 64 2.34 17.68 16.09
N ASN A 65 2.62 16.55 15.43
CA ASN A 65 3.85 15.77 15.51
C ASN A 65 4.24 15.43 16.97
N GLU A 66 3.24 15.13 17.82
CA GLU A 66 3.43 14.85 19.24
C GLU A 66 2.57 13.64 19.69
N ALA A 67 3.09 12.85 20.61
CA ALA A 67 2.34 11.86 21.38
C ALA A 67 2.91 11.71 22.79
N ALA A 68 2.06 11.79 23.81
CA ALA A 68 2.41 11.59 25.23
C ALA A 68 3.60 12.43 25.70
N GLY A 69 3.80 13.64 25.17
CA GLY A 69 4.91 14.55 25.48
C GLY A 69 6.23 14.23 24.75
N TYR A 70 6.21 13.31 23.77
CA TYR A 70 7.33 13.06 22.84
C TYR A 70 7.09 13.79 21.52
N CYS A 71 8.10 14.45 20.97
CA CYS A 71 8.09 14.86 19.57
C CYS A 71 8.20 13.63 18.67
N LEU A 72 7.38 13.58 17.64
CA LEU A 72 7.40 12.52 16.64
C LEU A 72 8.12 13.01 15.38
N GLU A 73 9.12 12.26 14.93
CA GLU A 73 9.86 12.51 13.70
C GLU A 73 9.73 11.30 12.77
N MET A 74 9.27 11.53 11.53
CA MET A 74 9.23 10.51 10.51
C MET A 74 10.56 10.47 9.74
N ILE A 75 11.18 9.31 9.65
CA ILE A 75 12.34 9.04 8.81
C ILE A 75 11.87 8.17 7.64
N ASN A 76 11.67 8.79 6.49
CA ASN A 76 11.16 8.11 5.31
C ASN A 76 12.30 7.56 4.45
N LEU A 77 12.27 6.25 4.17
CA LEU A 77 13.29 5.54 3.42
C LEU A 77 12.68 4.95 2.14
N ASP A 78 13.54 4.80 1.13
CA ASP A 78 13.23 4.15 -0.14
C ASP A 78 13.76 2.71 -0.10
N ASP A 79 12.92 1.71 -0.38
CA ASP A 79 13.33 0.32 -0.50
C ASP A 79 13.57 -0.11 -1.96
N ALA A 80 13.43 0.82 -2.91
CA ALA A 80 13.71 0.55 -4.30
C ALA A 80 15.20 0.64 -4.62
N SER A 81 15.65 -0.29 -5.45
CA SER A 81 17.01 -0.26 -6.02
C SER A 81 17.09 0.82 -7.12
N PRO A 82 18.10 1.71 -7.08
CA PRO A 82 18.32 2.68 -8.16
C PRO A 82 18.53 2.05 -9.54
N GLN A 83 18.96 0.78 -9.61
CA GLN A 83 19.21 0.07 -10.84
C GLN A 83 17.93 -0.40 -11.53
N THR A 84 16.91 -0.74 -10.76
CA THR A 84 15.67 -1.33 -11.27
C THR A 84 14.44 -0.45 -11.08
N GLY A 85 14.50 0.51 -10.15
CA GLY A 85 13.35 1.29 -9.71
C GLY A 85 12.27 0.47 -9.00
N LYS A 86 12.61 -0.75 -8.55
CA LYS A 86 11.72 -1.68 -7.85
C LYS A 86 12.25 -1.97 -6.46
N TRP A 87 11.38 -2.43 -5.55
CA TRP A 87 11.83 -2.86 -4.24
C TRP A 87 12.97 -3.89 -4.35
N ASP A 88 13.89 -3.85 -3.40
CA ASP A 88 15.05 -4.73 -3.35
C ASP A 88 15.30 -5.22 -1.93
N GLY A 89 15.53 -6.53 -1.79
CA GLY A 89 15.68 -7.15 -0.48
C GLY A 89 16.93 -6.71 0.29
N ALA A 90 18.02 -6.34 -0.40
CA ALA A 90 19.23 -5.85 0.25
C ALA A 90 19.02 -4.41 0.75
N VAL A 91 18.37 -3.56 -0.06
CA VAL A 91 18.01 -2.18 0.33
C VAL A 91 17.06 -2.18 1.52
N GLU A 92 16.02 -3.04 1.50
CA GLU A 92 15.07 -3.13 2.63
C GLU A 92 15.76 -3.67 3.90
N ALA A 93 16.69 -4.63 3.77
CA ALA A 93 17.48 -5.08 4.91
C ALA A 93 18.33 -3.96 5.51
N GLU A 94 18.94 -3.12 4.67
CA GLU A 94 19.70 -1.96 5.10
C GLU A 94 18.80 -0.94 5.81
N ASN A 95 17.62 -0.64 5.27
CA ASN A 95 16.63 0.25 5.87
C ASN A 95 16.19 -0.22 7.26
N ALA A 96 15.84 -1.51 7.38
CA ALA A 96 15.46 -2.10 8.66
C ALA A 96 16.61 -2.09 9.67
N ASN A 97 17.84 -2.41 9.25
CA ASN A 97 19.01 -2.33 10.11
C ASN A 97 19.31 -0.90 10.58
N LYS A 98 19.15 0.09 9.69
CA LYS A 98 19.27 1.52 10.05
C LYS A 98 18.26 1.92 11.11
N ALA A 99 17.00 1.48 10.97
CA ALA A 99 15.97 1.74 11.96
C ALA A 99 16.29 1.09 13.32
N VAL A 100 16.71 -0.18 13.35
CA VAL A 100 16.97 -0.84 14.64
C VAL A 100 18.25 -0.34 15.33
N ALA A 101 19.21 0.21 14.57
CA ALA A 101 20.43 0.80 15.11
C ALA A 101 20.20 2.20 15.73
N ASP A 102 19.15 2.89 15.35
CA ASP A 102 18.81 4.21 15.90
C ASP A 102 18.13 4.07 17.28
N PRO A 103 18.72 4.59 18.37
CA PRO A 103 18.16 4.49 19.72
C PRO A 103 16.85 5.27 19.89
N ASP A 104 16.57 6.24 19.00
CA ASP A 104 15.33 7.03 19.02
C ASP A 104 14.21 6.34 18.21
N ALA A 105 14.53 5.36 17.36
CA ALA A 105 13.56 4.66 16.55
C ALA A 105 12.76 3.65 17.38
N MET A 106 11.47 3.86 17.46
CA MET A 106 10.56 3.02 18.26
C MET A 106 9.66 2.13 17.42
N VAL A 107 9.31 2.55 16.21
CA VAL A 107 8.38 1.86 15.33
C VAL A 107 8.85 1.92 13.88
N TYR A 108 8.56 0.87 13.12
CA TYR A 108 8.75 0.77 11.68
C TYR A 108 7.38 0.66 10.98
N ILE A 109 7.05 1.57 10.07
CA ILE A 109 5.85 1.48 9.23
C ILE A 109 6.28 1.10 7.82
N GLY A 110 5.80 -0.01 7.32
CA GLY A 110 6.18 -0.54 6.01
C GLY A 110 5.96 -2.05 5.97
N THR A 111 6.12 -2.62 4.82
CA THR A 111 6.51 -2.09 3.52
C THR A 111 5.29 -2.08 2.57
N TYR A 112 5.50 -1.74 1.29
CA TYR A 112 4.46 -1.96 0.28
C TYR A 112 4.45 -3.42 -0.17
N ASN A 113 5.60 -3.97 -0.57
CA ASN A 113 5.70 -5.34 -1.07
C ASN A 113 5.81 -6.35 0.08
N SER A 114 5.01 -7.43 0.03
CA SER A 114 5.07 -8.51 1.04
C SER A 114 6.42 -9.22 1.07
N GLY A 115 7.13 -9.28 -0.09
CA GLY A 115 8.50 -9.78 -0.16
C GLY A 115 9.49 -8.94 0.65
N ALA A 116 9.34 -7.61 0.64
CA ALA A 116 10.14 -6.68 1.45
C ALA A 116 9.85 -6.87 2.95
N ALA A 117 8.56 -6.98 3.33
CA ALA A 117 8.17 -7.25 4.72
C ALA A 117 8.81 -8.53 5.28
N LYS A 118 8.88 -9.59 4.48
CA LYS A 118 9.57 -10.83 4.83
C LYS A 118 11.01 -10.59 5.28
N VAL A 119 11.70 -9.63 4.68
CA VAL A 119 13.08 -9.26 5.01
C VAL A 119 13.14 -8.46 6.31
N SER A 120 12.36 -7.38 6.40
CA SER A 120 12.42 -6.45 7.56
C SER A 120 11.85 -7.04 8.85
N MET A 121 10.82 -7.91 8.78
CA MET A 121 10.16 -8.48 9.96
C MET A 121 11.12 -9.20 10.92
N ALA A 122 12.03 -10.02 10.38
CA ALA A 122 12.98 -10.76 11.23
C ALA A 122 13.99 -9.83 11.90
N ILE A 123 14.31 -8.69 11.29
CA ILE A 123 15.23 -7.68 11.80
C ILE A 123 14.54 -6.86 12.90
N THR A 124 13.37 -6.31 12.60
CA THR A 124 12.60 -5.47 13.55
C THR A 124 12.16 -6.26 14.76
N GLN A 125 11.78 -7.54 14.58
CA GLN A 125 11.40 -8.40 15.70
C GLN A 125 12.54 -8.67 16.68
N ARG A 126 13.77 -8.94 16.21
CA ARG A 126 14.93 -9.12 17.10
C ARG A 126 15.18 -7.88 17.96
N ALA A 127 14.86 -6.71 17.46
CA ALA A 127 14.94 -5.44 18.18
C ALA A 127 13.70 -5.15 19.04
N ARG A 128 12.71 -6.07 19.11
CA ARG A 128 11.39 -5.90 19.77
C ARG A 128 10.62 -4.68 19.28
N MET A 129 10.94 -4.20 18.06
CA MET A 129 10.30 -3.07 17.43
C MET A 129 9.01 -3.53 16.74
N ALA A 130 7.91 -2.78 16.94
CA ALA A 130 6.70 -2.99 16.17
C ALA A 130 6.93 -2.61 14.71
N GLN A 131 6.45 -3.47 13.80
CA GLN A 131 6.33 -3.16 12.39
C GLN A 131 4.85 -3.14 12.02
N VAL A 132 4.38 -2.02 11.46
CA VAL A 132 2.97 -1.84 11.05
C VAL A 132 2.94 -1.67 9.55
N THR A 133 2.16 -2.50 8.86
CA THR A 133 1.97 -2.36 7.41
C THR A 133 0.61 -1.80 7.08
N SER A 134 0.59 -0.90 6.11
CA SER A 134 -0.62 -0.36 5.49
C SER A 134 -0.96 -1.04 4.16
N ALA A 135 -0.12 -1.99 3.66
CA ALA A 135 -0.27 -2.53 2.31
C ALA A 135 -0.01 -4.03 2.17
N ASN A 136 0.85 -4.64 3.00
CA ASN A 136 1.18 -6.06 2.80
C ASN A 136 -0.01 -6.96 3.14
N THR A 137 -0.37 -7.85 2.22
CA THR A 137 -1.57 -8.70 2.35
C THR A 137 -1.28 -10.20 2.34
N TYR A 138 -0.06 -10.64 2.01
CA TYR A 138 0.29 -12.06 2.00
C TYR A 138 0.02 -12.73 3.37
N PRO A 139 -0.82 -13.79 3.44
CA PRO A 139 -1.26 -14.38 4.72
C PRO A 139 -0.12 -14.95 5.55
N GLY A 140 0.89 -15.56 4.89
CA GLY A 140 2.00 -16.23 5.56
C GLY A 140 2.90 -15.34 6.42
N LEU A 141 2.74 -14.01 6.33
CA LEU A 141 3.43 -13.07 7.23
C LEU A 141 2.91 -13.14 8.67
N THR A 142 1.65 -13.55 8.87
CA THR A 142 0.99 -13.49 10.18
C THR A 142 0.32 -14.77 10.62
N LYS A 143 -0.18 -15.59 9.69
CA LYS A 143 -0.99 -16.79 9.98
C LYS A 143 -0.63 -17.96 9.09
N LYS A 144 -1.07 -19.16 9.47
CA LYS A 144 -0.78 -20.41 8.74
C LYS A 144 -1.68 -20.65 7.55
N GLN A 145 -2.90 -20.09 7.56
CA GLN A 145 -3.83 -20.24 6.45
C GLN A 145 -3.29 -19.47 5.24
N GLY A 146 -3.08 -20.15 4.11
CA GLY A 146 -2.50 -19.55 2.91
C GLY A 146 -0.97 -19.32 2.97
N ALA A 147 -0.29 -19.87 3.98
CA ALA A 147 1.14 -19.73 4.20
C ALA A 147 1.95 -20.87 3.57
N ALA A 148 3.22 -20.60 3.27
CA ALA A 148 4.20 -21.62 2.94
C ALA A 148 4.66 -22.39 4.18
N PRO A 149 5.29 -23.57 4.02
CA PRO A 149 5.81 -24.34 5.15
C PRO A 149 6.75 -23.54 6.05
N GLY A 150 6.50 -23.56 7.35
CA GLY A 150 7.31 -22.84 8.35
C GLY A 150 6.90 -21.40 8.62
N GLU A 151 6.00 -20.83 7.83
CA GLU A 151 5.44 -19.48 8.06
C GLU A 151 4.26 -19.56 9.05
N PRO A 152 4.02 -18.50 9.82
CA PRO A 152 4.79 -17.25 9.98
C PRO A 152 5.97 -17.37 10.95
N GLU A 153 6.21 -18.57 11.56
CA GLU A 153 7.16 -18.74 12.65
C GLU A 153 8.60 -18.38 12.27
N ILE A 154 8.98 -18.61 11.01
CA ILE A 154 10.32 -18.22 10.49
C ILE A 154 10.59 -16.73 10.56
N TYR A 155 9.54 -15.90 10.58
CA TYR A 155 9.63 -14.42 10.69
C TYR A 155 9.55 -13.95 12.15
N ARG A 156 9.31 -14.88 13.10
CA ARG A 156 9.10 -14.57 14.52
C ARG A 156 10.18 -15.23 15.42
N PRO A 157 11.48 -14.86 15.26
CA PRO A 157 12.56 -15.50 16.01
C PRO A 157 12.40 -15.40 17.52
N LEU A 158 11.72 -14.38 18.05
CA LEU A 158 11.43 -14.24 19.49
C LEU A 158 10.07 -14.82 19.89
N LYS A 159 9.32 -15.41 18.94
CA LYS A 159 7.99 -16.00 19.17
C LYS A 159 6.95 -14.99 19.74
N ILE A 160 7.12 -13.71 19.44
CA ILE A 160 6.18 -12.64 19.79
C ILE A 160 5.52 -12.07 18.54
N VAL A 161 4.31 -11.54 18.68
CA VAL A 161 3.67 -10.77 17.61
C VAL A 161 4.21 -9.35 17.67
N SER A 162 4.90 -8.93 16.62
CA SER A 162 5.46 -7.60 16.44
C SER A 162 5.16 -6.99 15.07
N TYR A 163 4.50 -7.75 14.22
CA TYR A 163 4.04 -7.31 12.91
C TYR A 163 2.52 -7.18 12.93
N PHE A 164 2.02 -6.04 12.46
CA PHE A 164 0.61 -5.66 12.52
C PHE A 164 0.14 -5.19 11.15
N ARG A 165 -1.00 -5.70 10.69
CA ARG A 165 -1.54 -5.45 9.36
C ARG A 165 -2.84 -4.68 9.44
N ILE A 166 -2.88 -3.51 8.78
CA ILE A 166 -4.07 -2.67 8.71
C ILE A 166 -5.08 -3.19 7.66
N PRO A 167 -4.70 -3.49 6.39
CA PRO A 167 -5.64 -4.04 5.40
C PRO A 167 -5.96 -5.52 5.69
N PRO A 168 -7.10 -6.04 5.25
CA PRO A 168 -7.38 -7.48 5.23
C PRO A 168 -6.34 -8.27 4.46
N ALA A 169 -6.13 -9.53 4.84
CA ALA A 169 -5.17 -10.40 4.17
C ALA A 169 -5.76 -11.10 2.93
N ASP A 170 -4.88 -11.62 2.07
CA ASP A 170 -5.22 -12.23 0.79
C ASP A 170 -6.05 -13.51 0.87
N ASP A 171 -6.09 -14.18 2.03
CA ASP A 171 -7.00 -15.33 2.22
C ASP A 171 -8.46 -14.88 2.15
N ILE A 172 -8.80 -13.65 2.55
CA ILE A 172 -10.10 -13.04 2.34
C ILE A 172 -10.22 -12.58 0.88
N GLN A 173 -9.26 -11.81 0.38
CA GLN A 173 -9.35 -11.17 -0.93
C GLN A 173 -9.35 -12.18 -2.08
N GLY A 174 -8.48 -13.17 -2.07
CA GLY A 174 -8.45 -14.21 -3.10
C GLY A 174 -9.73 -15.03 -3.14
N THR A 175 -10.30 -15.36 -1.94
CA THR A 175 -11.59 -16.02 -1.79
C THR A 175 -12.73 -15.19 -2.40
N VAL A 176 -12.80 -13.92 -2.03
CA VAL A 176 -13.82 -13.00 -2.55
C VAL A 176 -13.67 -12.78 -4.06
N GLY A 177 -12.43 -12.71 -4.57
CA GLY A 177 -12.15 -12.60 -6.01
C GLY A 177 -12.70 -13.80 -6.80
N ALA A 178 -12.50 -15.03 -6.31
CA ALA A 178 -13.02 -16.24 -6.94
C ALA A 178 -14.57 -16.30 -6.91
N ASN A 179 -15.17 -15.92 -5.78
CA ASN A 179 -16.62 -15.80 -5.66
C ASN A 179 -17.18 -14.77 -6.67
N TRP A 180 -16.50 -13.64 -6.81
CA TRP A 180 -16.91 -12.61 -7.77
C TRP A 180 -16.79 -13.09 -9.22
N ALA A 181 -15.70 -13.77 -9.57
CA ALA A 181 -15.54 -14.37 -10.89
C ALA A 181 -16.70 -15.34 -11.23
N LYS A 182 -17.07 -16.22 -10.28
CA LYS A 182 -18.23 -17.12 -10.44
C LYS A 182 -19.55 -16.36 -10.59
N LYS A 183 -19.78 -15.34 -9.75
CA LYS A 183 -20.98 -14.47 -9.80
C LYS A 183 -21.10 -13.75 -11.15
N LEU A 184 -20.00 -13.34 -11.76
CA LEU A 184 -19.93 -12.71 -13.08
C LEU A 184 -20.17 -13.69 -14.23
N GLY A 185 -20.28 -14.99 -13.95
CA GLY A 185 -20.62 -16.04 -14.92
C GLY A 185 -19.40 -16.71 -15.55
N HIS A 186 -18.18 -16.40 -15.08
CA HIS A 186 -16.97 -17.10 -15.53
C HIS A 186 -17.00 -18.57 -15.11
N ARG A 187 -16.43 -19.43 -15.96
CA ARG A 187 -16.41 -20.88 -15.78
C ARG A 187 -15.03 -21.51 -15.96
N LYS A 188 -14.20 -20.94 -16.83
CA LYS A 188 -12.88 -21.44 -17.23
C LYS A 188 -11.82 -20.38 -16.97
N VAL A 189 -11.06 -20.57 -15.90
CA VAL A 189 -10.09 -19.58 -15.45
C VAL A 189 -8.68 -20.05 -15.76
N TYR A 190 -7.86 -19.16 -16.30
CA TYR A 190 -6.42 -19.33 -16.34
C TYR A 190 -5.78 -18.34 -15.38
N ILE A 191 -4.92 -18.83 -14.48
CA ILE A 191 -4.31 -18.03 -13.44
C ILE A 191 -2.86 -17.74 -13.84
N LEU A 192 -2.47 -16.48 -13.75
CA LEU A 192 -1.10 -16.01 -13.89
C LEU A 192 -0.63 -15.41 -12.57
N ASN A 193 0.68 -15.44 -12.33
CA ASN A 193 1.29 -14.73 -11.22
C ASN A 193 2.67 -14.20 -11.62
N ASP A 194 3.16 -13.19 -10.90
CA ASP A 194 4.44 -12.54 -11.14
C ASP A 194 5.63 -13.23 -10.46
N GLN A 195 5.41 -14.39 -9.83
CA GLN A 195 6.36 -15.16 -9.05
C GLN A 195 6.88 -14.47 -7.77
N GLU A 196 6.43 -13.25 -7.49
CA GLU A 196 6.69 -12.57 -6.23
C GLU A 196 5.83 -13.16 -5.10
N LEU A 197 6.24 -12.95 -3.85
CA LEU A 197 5.58 -13.54 -2.67
C LEU A 197 4.08 -13.20 -2.62
N TYR A 198 3.73 -11.94 -2.85
CA TYR A 198 2.35 -11.46 -2.88
C TYR A 198 1.57 -12.05 -4.06
N GLY A 199 2.03 -11.80 -5.30
CA GLY A 199 1.27 -12.15 -6.49
C GLY A 199 1.06 -13.66 -6.64
N LYS A 200 2.09 -14.46 -6.30
CA LYS A 200 1.93 -15.92 -6.23
C LYS A 200 0.99 -16.34 -5.12
N GLY A 201 1.11 -15.74 -3.94
CA GLY A 201 0.28 -16.10 -2.78
C GLY A 201 -1.20 -15.89 -3.03
N ILE A 202 -1.60 -14.72 -3.53
CA ILE A 202 -3.01 -14.43 -3.80
C ILE A 202 -3.55 -15.25 -4.98
N ALA A 203 -2.72 -15.56 -5.98
CA ALA A 203 -3.08 -16.46 -7.08
C ALA A 203 -3.39 -17.88 -6.57
N ASP A 204 -2.60 -18.40 -5.62
CA ASP A 204 -2.81 -19.73 -5.01
C ASP A 204 -4.10 -19.76 -4.16
N VAL A 205 -4.41 -18.68 -3.43
CA VAL A 205 -5.68 -18.55 -2.69
C VAL A 205 -6.87 -18.54 -3.65
N PHE A 206 -6.79 -17.70 -4.70
CA PHE A 206 -7.83 -17.63 -5.73
C PHE A 206 -8.05 -19.01 -6.38
N GLU A 207 -6.97 -19.71 -6.76
CA GLU A 207 -7.04 -21.05 -7.34
C GLU A 207 -7.77 -22.05 -6.42
N THR A 208 -7.38 -22.06 -5.15
CA THR A 208 -7.95 -22.95 -4.14
C THR A 208 -9.46 -22.75 -4.04
N GLU A 209 -9.91 -21.51 -3.96
CA GLU A 209 -11.33 -21.20 -3.85
C GLU A 209 -12.08 -21.42 -5.17
N ALA A 210 -11.48 -21.05 -6.31
CA ALA A 210 -12.07 -21.28 -7.63
C ALA A 210 -12.42 -22.77 -7.85
N LYS A 211 -11.49 -23.67 -7.46
CA LYS A 211 -11.73 -25.13 -7.51
C LYS A 211 -12.88 -25.57 -6.62
N LYS A 212 -12.95 -25.07 -5.37
CA LYS A 212 -14.06 -25.37 -4.44
C LYS A 212 -15.41 -24.90 -4.99
N LEU A 213 -15.43 -23.77 -5.68
CA LEU A 213 -16.61 -23.22 -6.33
C LEU A 213 -17.00 -23.95 -7.60
N GLY A 214 -16.20 -24.89 -8.09
CA GLY A 214 -16.45 -25.66 -9.34
C GLY A 214 -16.10 -24.86 -10.61
N LEU A 215 -15.25 -23.84 -10.51
CA LEU A 215 -14.63 -23.23 -11.69
C LEU A 215 -13.56 -24.18 -12.24
N GLU A 216 -13.51 -24.32 -13.55
CA GLU A 216 -12.46 -25.10 -14.24
C GLU A 216 -11.18 -24.27 -14.28
N VAL A 217 -10.18 -24.61 -13.46
CA VAL A 217 -8.87 -23.99 -13.47
C VAL A 217 -7.99 -24.68 -14.50
N LEU A 218 -7.73 -23.99 -15.61
CA LEU A 218 -7.00 -24.52 -16.77
C LEU A 218 -5.47 -24.43 -16.63
N GLY A 219 -4.99 -23.65 -15.69
CA GLY A 219 -3.58 -23.51 -15.35
C GLY A 219 -3.35 -22.42 -14.30
N ASN A 220 -2.22 -22.54 -13.59
CA ASN A 220 -1.67 -21.50 -12.72
C ASN A 220 -0.17 -21.43 -12.98
N GLU A 221 0.29 -20.36 -13.64
CA GLU A 221 1.66 -20.23 -14.12
C GLU A 221 2.28 -18.87 -13.73
N GLY A 222 3.54 -18.93 -13.33
CA GLY A 222 4.36 -17.74 -13.14
C GLY A 222 4.83 -17.18 -14.50
N ILE A 223 4.75 -15.87 -14.66
CA ILE A 223 5.34 -15.18 -15.82
C ILE A 223 6.74 -14.67 -15.48
N ASP A 224 7.62 -14.62 -16.46
CA ASP A 224 8.82 -13.79 -16.38
C ASP A 224 8.48 -12.38 -16.86
N TYR A 225 8.17 -11.50 -15.92
CA TYR A 225 7.74 -10.12 -16.22
C TYR A 225 8.88 -9.26 -16.81
N LYS A 226 10.13 -9.74 -16.80
CA LYS A 226 11.27 -9.09 -17.47
C LYS A 226 11.24 -9.29 -18.98
N GLN A 227 10.51 -10.31 -19.44
CA GLN A 227 10.31 -10.54 -20.86
C GLN A 227 9.28 -9.56 -21.42
N PRO A 228 9.59 -8.80 -22.48
CA PRO A 228 8.67 -7.84 -23.07
C PRO A 228 7.54 -8.50 -23.88
N ASP A 229 7.74 -9.75 -24.32
CA ASP A 229 6.77 -10.52 -25.11
C ASP A 229 6.17 -11.66 -24.29
N GLN A 230 4.88 -11.51 -23.97
CA GLN A 230 4.07 -12.51 -23.26
C GLN A 230 3.07 -13.22 -24.20
N LYS A 231 3.13 -12.97 -25.51
CA LYS A 231 2.22 -13.60 -26.50
C LYS A 231 2.30 -15.13 -26.53
N PRO A 232 3.45 -15.78 -26.27
CA PRO A 232 3.49 -17.25 -26.20
C PRO A 232 2.54 -17.81 -25.14
N ILE A 233 2.59 -17.31 -23.89
CA ILE A 233 1.70 -17.76 -22.82
C ILE A 233 0.23 -17.39 -23.12
N LEU A 234 -0.02 -16.19 -23.64
CA LEU A 234 -1.36 -15.75 -24.03
C LEU A 234 -1.95 -16.60 -25.17
N THR A 235 -1.14 -17.06 -26.12
CA THR A 235 -1.55 -17.97 -27.19
C THR A 235 -1.95 -19.34 -26.62
N LYS A 236 -1.20 -19.86 -25.65
CA LYS A 236 -1.56 -21.08 -24.89
C LYS A 236 -2.88 -20.91 -24.17
N ILE A 237 -3.07 -19.79 -23.46
CA ILE A 237 -4.30 -19.47 -22.74
C ILE A 237 -5.48 -19.36 -23.70
N ARG A 238 -5.34 -18.70 -24.83
CA ARG A 238 -6.39 -18.62 -25.86
C ARG A 238 -6.79 -19.99 -26.37
N ALA A 239 -5.82 -20.88 -26.62
CA ALA A 239 -6.06 -22.25 -27.08
C ALA A 239 -6.76 -23.13 -26.03
N SER A 240 -6.57 -22.86 -24.74
CA SER A 240 -7.24 -23.58 -23.63
C SER A 240 -8.72 -23.28 -23.52
N GLY A 241 -9.21 -22.18 -24.10
CA GLY A 241 -10.60 -21.75 -24.03
C GLY A 241 -10.98 -21.10 -22.71
N ALA A 242 -10.02 -20.50 -21.98
CA ALA A 242 -10.29 -19.70 -20.79
C ALA A 242 -11.19 -18.51 -21.12
N ASP A 243 -12.15 -18.23 -20.23
CA ASP A 243 -13.04 -17.06 -20.31
C ASP A 243 -12.63 -15.95 -19.32
N LEU A 244 -11.69 -16.26 -18.42
CA LEU A 244 -11.10 -15.33 -17.48
C LEU A 244 -9.60 -15.58 -17.33
N ILE A 245 -8.80 -14.51 -17.39
CA ILE A 245 -7.44 -14.51 -16.85
C ILE A 245 -7.48 -13.80 -15.50
N TYR A 246 -7.12 -14.51 -14.43
CA TYR A 246 -6.82 -13.93 -13.14
C TYR A 246 -5.32 -13.76 -12.99
N MET A 247 -4.83 -12.56 -12.60
CA MET A 247 -3.39 -12.34 -12.46
C MET A 247 -3.06 -11.75 -11.09
N GLY A 248 -2.37 -12.54 -10.27
CA GLY A 248 -1.74 -12.07 -9.03
C GLY A 248 -0.44 -11.34 -9.34
N ALA A 249 -0.43 -10.01 -9.15
CA ALA A 249 0.70 -9.15 -9.50
C ALA A 249 0.56 -7.74 -8.90
N VAL A 250 1.63 -6.97 -8.95
CA VAL A 250 1.62 -5.52 -8.78
C VAL A 250 1.88 -4.82 -10.12
N VAL A 251 1.70 -3.50 -10.18
CA VAL A 251 1.84 -2.74 -11.45
C VAL A 251 3.20 -2.93 -12.10
N GLU A 252 4.29 -2.95 -11.30
CA GLU A 252 5.66 -3.03 -11.81
C GLU A 252 6.08 -4.42 -12.33
N THR A 253 5.22 -5.45 -12.16
CA THR A 253 5.52 -6.84 -12.50
C THR A 253 4.76 -7.37 -13.72
N GLY A 254 4.44 -6.50 -14.69
CA GLY A 254 4.12 -6.89 -16.06
C GLY A 254 2.66 -7.01 -16.42
N ALA A 255 1.70 -6.76 -15.52
CA ALA A 255 0.27 -6.84 -15.83
C ALA A 255 -0.15 -5.96 -17.01
N GLN A 256 0.43 -4.76 -17.15
CA GLN A 256 0.18 -3.87 -18.28
C GLN A 256 0.55 -4.50 -19.63
N THR A 257 1.61 -5.32 -19.68
CA THR A 257 2.02 -6.02 -20.90
C THR A 257 1.03 -7.12 -21.25
N ILE A 258 0.59 -7.92 -20.26
CA ILE A 258 -0.44 -8.94 -20.43
C ILE A 258 -1.73 -8.29 -21.00
N ILE A 259 -2.23 -7.21 -20.38
CA ILE A 259 -3.48 -6.54 -20.78
C ILE A 259 -3.38 -6.02 -22.23
N ARG A 260 -2.27 -5.36 -22.61
CA ARG A 260 -2.06 -4.87 -23.98
C ARG A 260 -2.03 -6.03 -24.98
N GLN A 261 -1.25 -7.06 -24.68
CA GLN A 261 -1.08 -8.19 -25.61
C GLN A 261 -2.32 -9.08 -25.69
N MET A 262 -3.16 -9.16 -24.63
CA MET A 262 -4.50 -9.75 -24.74
C MET A 262 -5.32 -9.05 -25.82
N LYS A 263 -5.35 -7.72 -25.81
CA LYS A 263 -6.06 -6.94 -26.83
C LYS A 263 -5.48 -7.17 -28.22
N ASP A 264 -4.15 -7.13 -28.36
CA ASP A 264 -3.45 -7.36 -29.65
C ASP A 264 -3.79 -8.73 -30.25
N LEU A 265 -4.01 -9.73 -29.41
CA LEU A 265 -4.38 -11.09 -29.81
C LEU A 265 -5.90 -11.28 -29.95
N GLY A 266 -6.71 -10.22 -29.81
CA GLY A 266 -8.18 -10.31 -29.84
C GLY A 266 -8.78 -11.10 -28.68
N MET A 267 -8.06 -11.25 -27.57
CA MET A 267 -8.53 -11.84 -26.31
C MET A 267 -9.23 -10.77 -25.49
N VAL A 268 -10.45 -10.40 -25.93
CA VAL A 268 -11.23 -9.31 -25.37
C VAL A 268 -12.64 -9.78 -25.00
N ALA A 269 -13.32 -9.00 -24.15
CA ALA A 269 -14.70 -9.27 -23.78
C ALA A 269 -15.63 -9.27 -25.02
N PRO A 270 -16.69 -10.12 -25.03
CA PRO A 270 -17.12 -11.02 -23.96
C PRO A 270 -16.39 -12.38 -23.96
N LYS A 271 -15.42 -12.61 -24.85
CA LYS A 271 -14.77 -13.93 -24.98
C LYS A 271 -13.84 -14.22 -23.81
N VAL A 272 -13.01 -13.26 -23.43
CA VAL A 272 -12.06 -13.37 -22.31
C VAL A 272 -12.05 -12.05 -21.54
N SER A 273 -12.14 -12.15 -20.22
CA SER A 273 -11.98 -11.00 -19.30
C SER A 273 -10.67 -11.07 -18.53
N PHE A 274 -10.25 -9.94 -17.96
CA PHE A 274 -9.11 -9.87 -17.05
C PHE A 274 -9.57 -9.49 -15.65
N MET A 275 -9.06 -10.18 -14.62
CA MET A 275 -9.29 -9.82 -13.22
C MET A 275 -7.97 -9.86 -12.45
N GLY A 276 -7.83 -8.97 -11.49
CA GLY A 276 -6.68 -8.96 -10.59
C GLY A 276 -7.00 -8.40 -9.22
N PRO A 277 -6.02 -8.51 -8.30
CA PRO A 277 -6.16 -8.04 -6.93
C PRO A 277 -5.75 -6.58 -6.75
N ASP A 278 -5.74 -6.13 -5.50
CA ASP A 278 -5.45 -4.78 -5.03
C ASP A 278 -4.11 -4.20 -5.48
N GLY A 279 -3.06 -5.01 -5.59
CA GLY A 279 -1.76 -4.58 -6.15
C GLY A 279 -1.83 -4.06 -7.59
N LEU A 280 -2.98 -4.25 -8.26
CA LEU A 280 -3.29 -3.71 -9.58
C LEU A 280 -4.29 -2.54 -9.55
N PHE A 281 -4.74 -2.11 -8.39
CA PHE A 281 -5.70 -1.01 -8.23
C PHE A 281 -5.02 0.36 -8.31
N GLU A 282 -4.31 0.62 -9.41
CA GLU A 282 -3.49 1.82 -9.61
C GLU A 282 -3.81 2.52 -10.93
N GLN A 283 -3.89 3.85 -10.93
CA GLN A 283 -4.06 4.64 -12.15
C GLN A 283 -2.89 4.45 -13.12
N GLU A 284 -1.68 4.23 -12.60
CA GLU A 284 -0.50 3.96 -13.41
C GLU A 284 -0.64 2.65 -14.22
N LEU A 285 -1.37 1.65 -13.72
CA LEU A 285 -1.69 0.47 -14.51
C LEU A 285 -2.55 0.80 -15.71
N LEU A 286 -3.64 1.58 -15.53
CA LEU A 286 -4.52 1.97 -16.62
C LEU A 286 -3.77 2.79 -17.69
N LYS A 287 -2.88 3.68 -17.26
CA LYS A 287 -2.03 4.48 -18.13
C LYS A 287 -1.04 3.59 -18.92
N ALA A 288 -0.32 2.70 -18.23
CA ALA A 288 0.67 1.82 -18.83
C ALA A 288 0.06 0.74 -19.73
N ALA A 289 -1.11 0.20 -19.36
CA ALA A 289 -1.86 -0.78 -20.17
C ALA A 289 -2.59 -0.15 -21.36
N THR A 290 -2.82 1.14 -21.35
CA THR A 290 -3.78 1.95 -22.12
C THR A 290 -5.23 1.72 -21.71
N CYS A 291 -5.99 2.79 -21.60
CA CYS A 291 -7.42 2.74 -21.28
C CYS A 291 -8.21 1.82 -22.20
N ASP A 292 -7.90 1.88 -23.49
CA ASP A 292 -8.60 1.10 -24.48
C ASP A 292 -8.37 -0.42 -24.31
N ALA A 293 -7.14 -0.84 -23.96
CA ALA A 293 -6.86 -2.24 -23.68
C ALA A 293 -7.55 -2.69 -22.38
N ALA A 294 -7.43 -1.94 -21.30
CA ALA A 294 -8.05 -2.27 -20.01
C ALA A 294 -9.59 -2.42 -20.11
N ILE A 295 -10.23 -1.51 -20.84
CA ILE A 295 -11.69 -1.57 -21.08
C ILE A 295 -12.05 -2.73 -22.01
N SER A 296 -11.27 -2.97 -23.06
CA SER A 296 -11.53 -4.06 -24.03
C SER A 296 -11.48 -5.45 -23.38
N VAL A 297 -10.58 -5.66 -22.41
CA VAL A 297 -10.53 -6.92 -21.65
C VAL A 297 -11.49 -6.96 -20.46
N ASN A 298 -12.42 -6.01 -20.34
CA ASN A 298 -13.37 -5.89 -19.22
C ASN A 298 -12.67 -6.04 -17.87
N MET A 299 -11.57 -5.27 -17.69
CA MET A 299 -10.71 -5.37 -16.52
C MET A 299 -11.47 -5.11 -15.23
N ARG A 300 -11.28 -6.01 -14.26
CA ARG A 300 -11.86 -5.93 -12.92
C ARG A 300 -10.79 -6.11 -11.85
N ILE A 301 -10.94 -5.39 -10.75
CA ILE A 301 -9.99 -5.41 -9.63
C ILE A 301 -10.77 -5.55 -8.33
N THR A 302 -10.25 -6.36 -7.40
CA THR A 302 -10.71 -6.38 -6.01
C THR A 302 -9.84 -5.45 -5.18
N PHE A 303 -10.43 -4.75 -4.21
CA PHE A 303 -9.71 -3.90 -3.28
C PHE A 303 -10.37 -3.91 -1.90
N ALA A 304 -9.55 -3.94 -0.87
CA ALA A 304 -9.98 -4.08 0.51
C ALA A 304 -10.39 -2.73 1.12
N SER A 305 -11.40 -2.07 0.56
CA SER A 305 -11.97 -0.82 1.08
C SER A 305 -13.33 -0.55 0.46
N LYS A 306 -14.10 0.34 1.08
CA LYS A 306 -15.17 1.06 0.37
C LYS A 306 -14.55 2.01 -0.65
N PRO A 307 -15.28 2.36 -1.74
CA PRO A 307 -14.85 3.47 -2.60
C PRO A 307 -14.62 4.73 -1.76
N PHE A 308 -13.54 5.44 -2.02
CA PHE A 308 -13.17 6.61 -1.20
C PHE A 308 -14.29 7.66 -1.15
N GLU A 309 -14.97 7.89 -2.28
CA GLU A 309 -16.07 8.84 -2.39
C GLU A 309 -17.35 8.38 -1.66
N GLN A 310 -17.43 7.11 -1.29
CA GLN A 310 -18.57 6.52 -0.56
C GLN A 310 -18.24 6.24 0.92
N MET A 311 -17.05 6.61 1.37
CA MET A 311 -16.71 6.51 2.78
C MET A 311 -17.59 7.46 3.61
N THR A 312 -17.87 7.06 4.84
CA THR A 312 -18.64 7.83 5.82
C THR A 312 -17.84 8.01 7.10
N GLY A 313 -18.28 8.91 7.98
CA GLY A 313 -17.62 9.13 9.26
C GLY A 313 -16.14 9.49 9.12
N LYS A 314 -15.27 8.77 9.84
CA LYS A 314 -13.83 9.03 9.86
C LYS A 314 -13.20 8.91 8.46
N GLY A 315 -13.60 7.92 7.67
CA GLY A 315 -13.07 7.74 6.32
C GLY A 315 -13.35 8.93 5.40
N ALA A 316 -14.57 9.48 5.42
CA ALA A 316 -14.92 10.67 4.64
C ALA A 316 -14.15 11.92 5.09
N GLU A 317 -13.96 12.08 6.40
CA GLU A 317 -13.16 13.17 6.99
C GLU A 317 -11.72 13.12 6.46
N ILE A 318 -11.07 11.96 6.55
CA ILE A 318 -9.66 11.79 6.19
C ILE A 318 -9.45 11.89 4.68
N TYR A 319 -10.35 11.32 3.88
CA TYR A 319 -10.32 11.48 2.43
C TYR A 319 -10.33 12.96 2.04
N LYS A 320 -11.23 13.76 2.65
CA LYS A 320 -11.29 15.20 2.41
C LYS A 320 -10.02 15.92 2.86
N LEU A 321 -9.51 15.62 4.05
CA LEU A 321 -8.31 16.26 4.59
C LEU A 321 -7.08 15.96 3.72
N TYR A 322 -6.92 14.72 3.24
CA TYR A 322 -5.85 14.34 2.33
C TYR A 322 -5.89 15.18 1.04
N LYS A 323 -7.06 15.26 0.40
CA LYS A 323 -7.26 16.05 -0.82
C LYS A 323 -7.01 17.54 -0.61
N ASP A 324 -7.52 18.09 0.49
CA ASP A 324 -7.36 19.51 0.81
C ASP A 324 -5.88 19.87 1.02
N ARG A 325 -5.11 18.97 1.63
CA ARG A 325 -3.69 19.20 1.92
C ARG A 325 -2.79 19.00 0.71
N TYR A 326 -2.89 17.86 0.06
CA TYR A 326 -1.95 17.46 -0.99
C TYR A 326 -2.40 17.86 -2.40
N LYS A 327 -3.67 18.27 -2.59
CA LYS A 327 -4.29 18.60 -3.88
C LYS A 327 -4.23 17.46 -4.88
N LEU A 328 -4.23 16.23 -4.36
CA LEU A 328 -4.18 14.98 -5.09
C LEU A 328 -5.29 14.04 -4.60
N GLU A 329 -5.77 13.16 -5.48
CA GLU A 329 -6.54 12.00 -5.03
C GLU A 329 -5.59 11.06 -4.26
N PRO A 330 -6.04 10.47 -3.15
CA PRO A 330 -5.23 9.46 -2.47
C PRO A 330 -5.03 8.25 -3.39
N THR A 331 -3.81 7.71 -3.38
CA THR A 331 -3.51 6.42 -3.99
C THR A 331 -4.15 5.29 -3.18
N SER A 332 -4.08 4.05 -3.68
CA SER A 332 -4.80 2.92 -3.09
C SER A 332 -4.56 2.75 -1.59
N TYR A 333 -3.31 2.87 -1.14
CA TYR A 333 -2.92 2.66 0.25
C TYR A 333 -2.60 3.94 1.05
N ALA A 334 -2.73 5.11 0.43
CA ALA A 334 -2.44 6.38 1.11
C ALA A 334 -3.25 6.58 2.40
N LEU A 335 -4.56 6.28 2.36
CA LEU A 335 -5.41 6.43 3.54
C LEU A 335 -5.15 5.33 4.58
N TYR A 336 -4.85 4.10 4.17
CA TYR A 336 -4.41 3.05 5.08
C TYR A 336 -3.09 3.39 5.78
N SER A 337 -2.21 4.14 5.11
CA SER A 337 -0.97 4.62 5.70
C SER A 337 -1.23 5.71 6.75
N TRP A 338 -2.26 6.55 6.55
CA TRP A 338 -2.76 7.42 7.61
C TRP A 338 -3.23 6.61 8.82
N GLU A 339 -4.02 5.56 8.59
CA GLU A 339 -4.54 4.70 9.65
C GLU A 339 -3.41 3.97 10.41
N ALA A 340 -2.37 3.49 9.71
CA ALA A 340 -1.16 2.94 10.32
C ALA A 340 -0.45 3.97 11.21
N GLY A 341 -0.32 5.20 10.73
CA GLY A 341 0.23 6.32 11.51
C GLY A 341 -0.56 6.59 12.78
N GLN A 342 -1.90 6.62 12.70
CA GLN A 342 -2.76 6.84 13.87
C GLN A 342 -2.67 5.70 14.89
N VAL A 343 -2.67 4.45 14.44
CA VAL A 343 -2.49 3.28 15.32
C VAL A 343 -1.17 3.35 16.07
N VAL A 344 -0.09 3.77 15.40
CA VAL A 344 1.23 3.97 16.02
C VAL A 344 1.19 5.09 17.04
N ILE A 345 0.62 6.25 16.70
CA ILE A 345 0.50 7.40 17.60
C ILE A 345 -0.30 7.04 18.85
N GLU A 346 -1.43 6.34 18.70
CA GLU A 346 -2.23 5.87 19.84
C GLU A 346 -1.48 4.80 20.65
N GLY A 347 -0.70 3.93 20.01
CA GLY A 347 0.18 2.98 20.67
C GLY A 347 1.22 3.68 21.55
N ILE A 348 1.85 4.75 21.04
CA ILE A 348 2.80 5.57 21.81
C ILE A 348 2.09 6.26 22.98
N LYS A 349 0.91 6.84 22.76
CA LYS A 349 0.10 7.46 23.82
C LYS A 349 -0.26 6.46 24.94
N ARG A 350 -0.67 5.24 24.58
CA ARG A 350 -1.01 4.20 25.56
C ARG A 350 0.22 3.66 26.31
N ALA A 351 1.36 3.53 25.63
CA ALA A 351 2.60 3.07 26.23
C ALA A 351 3.19 4.09 27.21
N ASP A 352 2.99 5.36 26.93
CA ASP A 352 3.55 6.52 27.65
C ASP A 352 5.05 6.38 27.98
N ALA A 353 5.81 5.74 27.09
CA ALA A 353 7.21 5.41 27.26
C ALA A 353 7.96 5.35 25.92
N LYS A 354 9.21 5.77 25.91
CA LYS A 354 10.14 5.55 24.79
C LYS A 354 10.80 4.18 24.94
N ASP A 355 10.01 3.12 24.69
CA ASP A 355 10.39 1.73 24.87
C ASP A 355 9.71 0.87 23.79
N ARG A 356 10.50 0.18 22.98
CA ARG A 356 10.02 -0.61 21.84
C ARG A 356 9.03 -1.69 22.25
N GLU A 357 9.32 -2.41 23.35
CA GLU A 357 8.48 -3.52 23.82
C GLU A 357 7.13 -3.01 24.35
N LYS A 358 7.14 -1.90 25.13
CA LYS A 358 5.90 -1.29 25.64
C LYS A 358 5.05 -0.74 24.51
N ILE A 359 5.66 -0.06 23.53
CA ILE A 359 4.93 0.47 22.37
C ILE A 359 4.37 -0.68 21.52
N ARG A 360 5.16 -1.73 21.26
CA ARG A 360 4.70 -2.94 20.56
C ARG A 360 3.50 -3.57 21.26
N ALA A 361 3.57 -3.75 22.59
CA ALA A 361 2.46 -4.30 23.36
C ALA A 361 1.23 -3.41 23.34
N ALA A 362 1.41 -2.09 23.39
CA ALA A 362 0.33 -1.12 23.28
C ALA A 362 -0.32 -1.12 21.89
N ILE A 363 0.47 -1.27 20.81
CA ILE A 363 -0.07 -1.43 19.44
C ILE A 363 -0.86 -2.75 19.35
N ALA A 364 -0.34 -3.86 19.86
CA ALA A 364 -1.04 -5.15 19.87
C ALA A 364 -2.38 -5.10 20.61
N ALA A 365 -2.52 -4.24 21.59
CA ALA A 365 -3.74 -4.04 22.37
C ALA A 365 -4.78 -3.12 21.69
N THR A 366 -4.58 -2.74 20.43
CA THR A 366 -5.55 -1.91 19.68
C THR A 366 -6.87 -2.65 19.54
N LYS A 367 -7.92 -2.04 20.07
CA LYS A 367 -9.28 -2.57 20.08
C LYS A 367 -10.29 -1.48 19.78
N ASP A 368 -11.34 -1.84 19.02
CA ASP A 368 -12.42 -0.94 18.62
C ASP A 368 -11.91 0.39 18.01
N PHE A 369 -10.80 0.31 17.28
CA PHE A 369 -10.21 1.47 16.61
C PHE A 369 -11.20 2.04 15.60
N ASP A 370 -11.43 3.35 15.64
CA ASP A 370 -12.33 4.05 14.72
C ASP A 370 -11.61 4.35 13.40
N GLY A 371 -11.61 3.36 12.52
CA GLY A 371 -10.87 3.36 11.26
C GLY A 371 -11.65 3.91 10.07
N LEU A 372 -11.02 3.88 8.91
CA LEU A 372 -11.54 4.39 7.64
C LEU A 372 -12.84 3.72 7.20
N ASN A 373 -12.94 2.42 7.39
CA ASN A 373 -14.07 1.59 6.96
C ASN A 373 -15.00 1.19 8.09
N GLY A 374 -14.80 1.72 9.29
CA GLY A 374 -15.53 1.41 10.51
C GLY A 374 -14.61 0.91 11.62
N LYS A 375 -15.20 0.42 12.69
CA LYS A 375 -14.44 -0.05 13.86
C LYS A 375 -13.82 -1.42 13.61
N TRP A 376 -12.55 -1.58 14.04
CA TRP A 376 -11.84 -2.84 13.96
C TRP A 376 -10.84 -3.00 15.12
N SER A 377 -10.28 -4.19 15.28
CA SER A 377 -9.29 -4.53 16.29
C SER A 377 -8.18 -5.37 15.66
N PHE A 378 -7.02 -5.47 16.29
CA PHE A 378 -6.08 -6.54 15.91
C PHE A 378 -6.50 -7.86 16.55
N ASP A 379 -6.36 -8.94 15.79
CA ASP A 379 -6.50 -10.31 16.29
C ASP A 379 -5.20 -10.79 16.97
N ALA A 380 -5.20 -12.05 17.44
CA ALA A 380 -4.04 -12.66 18.09
C ALA A 380 -2.81 -12.83 17.16
N ASN A 381 -2.98 -12.72 15.85
CA ASN A 381 -1.89 -12.79 14.87
C ASN A 381 -1.29 -11.42 14.53
N GLY A 382 -1.98 -10.34 14.92
CA GLY A 382 -1.67 -8.96 14.53
C GLY A 382 -2.38 -8.54 13.24
N ASP A 383 -3.37 -9.29 12.78
CA ASP A 383 -4.20 -8.93 11.63
C ASP A 383 -5.41 -8.09 12.06
N THR A 384 -5.86 -7.22 11.17
CA THR A 384 -7.12 -6.50 11.33
C THR A 384 -8.30 -7.47 11.34
N THR A 385 -9.35 -7.12 12.11
CA THR A 385 -10.66 -7.79 12.04
C THR A 385 -11.57 -7.22 10.96
N MET A 386 -11.10 -6.25 10.17
CA MET A 386 -11.83 -5.68 9.05
C MET A 386 -11.87 -6.69 7.88
N ASP A 387 -13.02 -6.77 7.20
CA ASP A 387 -13.26 -7.69 6.10
C ASP A 387 -13.93 -7.03 4.88
N VAL A 388 -13.96 -5.71 4.84
CA VAL A 388 -14.61 -4.95 3.74
C VAL A 388 -13.84 -5.14 2.44
N MET A 389 -14.54 -5.63 1.41
CA MET A 389 -14.01 -5.79 0.06
C MET A 389 -14.92 -5.13 -0.97
N SER A 390 -14.34 -4.53 -1.98
CA SER A 390 -15.05 -3.93 -3.12
C SER A 390 -14.51 -4.45 -4.44
N GLY A 391 -15.38 -4.54 -5.42
CA GLY A 391 -15.05 -4.79 -6.81
C GLY A 391 -15.08 -3.49 -7.61
N PHE A 392 -14.11 -3.33 -8.48
CA PHE A 392 -13.97 -2.19 -9.39
C PHE A 392 -13.84 -2.67 -10.84
N LYS A 393 -14.18 -1.81 -11.79
CA LYS A 393 -14.02 -2.06 -13.23
C LYS A 393 -13.37 -0.86 -13.92
N ALA A 394 -12.56 -1.11 -14.94
CA ALA A 394 -12.03 -0.06 -15.80
C ALA A 394 -13.12 0.49 -16.71
N VAL A 395 -13.32 1.81 -16.71
CA VAL A 395 -14.32 2.51 -17.55
C VAL A 395 -13.74 3.77 -18.17
N LYS A 396 -14.34 4.22 -19.28
CA LYS A 396 -14.07 5.57 -19.82
C LYS A 396 -14.48 6.63 -18.81
N ALA A 397 -13.67 7.65 -18.66
CA ALA A 397 -13.95 8.77 -17.78
C ALA A 397 -13.25 10.04 -18.29
N ASP A 398 -13.76 11.19 -17.90
CA ASP A 398 -13.13 12.50 -18.15
C ASP A 398 -12.03 12.70 -17.09
N THR A 399 -10.88 12.09 -17.34
CA THR A 399 -9.66 12.14 -16.55
C THR A 399 -8.47 12.42 -17.48
N PRO A 400 -7.32 12.88 -16.97
CA PRO A 400 -6.14 13.13 -17.80
C PRO A 400 -5.71 11.94 -18.65
N ILE A 401 -5.98 10.71 -18.22
CA ILE A 401 -5.66 9.49 -18.97
C ILE A 401 -6.85 8.94 -19.77
N GLY A 402 -8.05 9.48 -19.62
CA GLY A 402 -9.27 9.07 -20.35
C GLY A 402 -10.04 7.89 -19.75
N CYS A 403 -9.63 7.37 -18.61
CA CYS A 403 -10.32 6.28 -17.90
C CYS A 403 -10.05 6.30 -16.39
N LYS A 404 -10.82 5.50 -15.66
CA LYS A 404 -10.64 5.28 -14.22
C LYS A 404 -11.12 3.88 -13.81
N PHE A 405 -10.81 3.50 -12.60
CA PHE A 405 -11.54 2.44 -11.92
C PHE A 405 -12.84 3.00 -11.33
N GLU A 406 -13.96 2.37 -11.67
CA GLU A 406 -15.28 2.68 -11.15
C GLU A 406 -15.74 1.58 -10.23
N PHE A 407 -16.32 1.96 -9.09
CA PHE A 407 -16.93 1.01 -8.18
C PHE A 407 -18.01 0.17 -8.87
N ALA A 408 -17.96 -1.13 -8.70
CA ALA A 408 -18.93 -2.06 -9.23
C ALA A 408 -19.90 -2.55 -8.14
N GLU A 409 -19.36 -3.09 -7.05
CA GLU A 409 -20.17 -3.61 -5.94
C GLU A 409 -19.32 -3.90 -4.69
N ILE A 410 -19.97 -3.97 -3.52
CA ILE A 410 -19.38 -4.55 -2.31
C ILE A 410 -19.36 -6.07 -2.48
N LEU A 411 -18.21 -6.67 -2.21
CA LEU A 411 -17.97 -8.10 -2.31
C LEU A 411 -18.08 -8.77 -0.92
N LYS A 412 -18.56 -10.01 -0.89
CA LYS A 412 -18.73 -10.83 0.33
C LYS A 412 -18.22 -12.23 0.11
#